data_40aa3c5f904f94bc8e93bd2b5e2687b4
#
_entry.id   40aa3c5f904f94bc8e93bd2b5e2687b4
#
_cell.length_a   1.000
_cell.length_b   1.000
_cell.length_c   1.000
_cell.angle_alpha   90.00
_cell.angle_beta   90.00
_cell.angle_gamma   90.00
#
_symmetry.space_group_name_H-M   'P 1'
#
loop_
_entity.id
_entity.type
_entity.pdbx_description
1 polymer ?
#
loop_
_entity_poly.entity_id
_entity_poly.type
_entity_poly.pdbx_seq_one_letter_code
_entity_poly.pdbx_strand_id
1 'polypeptide(L)'
;MQLRYFNQPHFENGSLKLISQVLKEQGISRPLICTDPGLVEIGMTDKIRNLLSNELSPTFYTETPANPTEQAVNDALELYKQNNCDGVVGFGGGSSMDLAKAVALMANHEGNVVDYSVNEGGTGKIQETVPTVAIPTTSGTGSEVSLGAVIIMNDGRKLILASNHLVPNAAICDPELTLGLPPVLTAGAGMDALTHCIEAILSPMDDPPAEAIGLDGVERIIRKESLIRACEDGQDKDARWNMMMASTEGAMAFSKGLGAVHSMSHAVGADQELRLHHGTLNGVILPTILRFNKDHVGDKYGRISRAMGKDESTDLADEIEKLNEKIGLPSGLAAMGVTEDMIPDLVAHSMTDPSNMTTPRLPSQDEWEKLFLEAM
;
A
#
# COMPACT_ATOMS: atom_id res chain seq x y z
N MET A 1 22.70 10.68 -6.60
CA MET A 1 21.60 10.03 -5.83
C MET A 1 21.01 11.05 -4.87
N GLN A 2 19.69 11.23 -4.84
CA GLN A 2 19.03 12.10 -3.85
C GLN A 2 18.20 11.18 -2.93
N LEU A 3 18.64 11.03 -1.69
CA LEU A 3 17.93 10.25 -0.67
C LEU A 3 16.83 11.11 -0.05
N ARG A 4 15.61 10.60 0.01
CA ARG A 4 14.45 11.29 0.57
C ARG A 4 13.70 10.30 1.47
N TYR A 5 13.95 10.40 2.75
CA TYR A 5 13.24 9.67 3.80
C TYR A 5 12.55 10.71 4.71
N PHE A 6 11.53 11.20 4.47
CA PHE A 6 10.15 11.30 4.38
C PHE A 6 9.52 12.26 5.41
N ASN A 7 8.27 12.02 5.80
CA ASN A 7 7.49 12.78 6.75
C ASN A 7 7.91 12.49 8.22
N GLN A 8 7.11 12.97 9.18
CA GLN A 8 7.34 12.74 10.61
C GLN A 8 6.31 11.73 11.13
N PRO A 9 6.60 10.41 11.11
CA PRO A 9 5.70 9.41 11.68
C PRO A 9 5.80 9.39 13.22
N HIS A 10 4.66 9.51 13.90
CA HIS A 10 4.52 9.22 15.32
C HIS A 10 4.23 7.73 15.47
N PHE A 11 5.23 6.93 15.79
CA PHE A 11 5.16 5.48 15.77
C PHE A 11 5.20 4.91 17.19
N GLU A 12 4.04 4.68 17.80
CA GLU A 12 3.92 4.11 19.16
C GLU A 12 2.52 3.56 19.39
N ASN A 13 2.39 2.52 20.23
CA ASN A 13 1.10 2.06 20.72
C ASN A 13 0.36 3.19 21.45
N GLY A 14 -0.88 3.42 21.07
CA GLY A 14 -1.72 4.51 21.60
C GLY A 14 -1.35 5.91 21.08
N SER A 15 -0.55 6.01 19.99
CA SER A 15 -0.18 7.33 19.42
C SER A 15 -1.36 8.07 18.80
N LEU A 16 -2.50 7.42 18.51
CA LEU A 16 -3.71 8.11 18.05
C LEU A 16 -4.14 9.28 18.97
N LYS A 17 -3.81 9.21 20.27
CA LYS A 17 -4.06 10.30 21.23
C LYS A 17 -3.41 11.64 20.85
N LEU A 18 -2.38 11.61 19.99
CA LEU A 18 -1.65 12.80 19.51
C LEU A 18 -2.38 13.54 18.40
N ILE A 19 -3.52 13.03 17.88
CA ILE A 19 -4.17 13.57 16.68
C ILE A 19 -4.43 15.08 16.77
N SER A 20 -4.97 15.57 17.86
CA SER A 20 -5.26 17.01 18.02
C SER A 20 -4.00 17.86 18.01
N GLN A 21 -2.91 17.36 18.60
CA GLN A 21 -1.62 18.03 18.60
C GLN A 21 -1.03 18.05 17.18
N VAL A 22 -1.01 16.90 16.49
CA VAL A 22 -0.49 16.77 15.13
C VAL A 22 -1.24 17.66 14.15
N LEU A 23 -2.58 17.68 14.20
CA LEU A 23 -3.38 18.57 13.37
C LEU A 23 -3.02 20.04 13.60
N LYS A 24 -2.85 20.46 14.87
CA LYS A 24 -2.45 21.82 15.22
C LYS A 24 -1.05 22.17 14.70
N GLU A 25 -0.09 21.25 14.81
CA GLU A 25 1.28 21.41 14.30
C GLU A 25 1.31 21.54 12.78
N GLN A 26 0.36 20.89 12.07
CA GLN A 26 0.19 21.02 10.62
C GLN A 26 -0.69 22.22 10.22
N GLY A 27 -1.16 23.03 11.16
CA GLY A 27 -2.02 24.19 10.90
C GLY A 27 -3.45 23.85 10.48
N ILE A 28 -3.90 22.64 10.76
CA ILE A 28 -5.24 22.13 10.38
C ILE A 28 -6.22 22.39 11.54
N SER A 29 -7.28 23.13 11.26
CA SER A 29 -8.36 23.44 12.20
C SER A 29 -9.70 22.84 11.80
N ARG A 30 -9.91 22.63 10.50
CA ARG A 30 -11.12 22.04 9.90
C ARG A 30 -10.73 20.87 8.99
N PRO A 31 -10.30 19.75 9.59
CA PRO A 31 -9.90 18.59 8.78
C PRO A 31 -11.09 17.95 8.08
N LEU A 32 -10.90 17.54 6.81
CA LEU A 32 -11.71 16.49 6.20
C LEU A 32 -11.10 15.14 6.57
N ILE A 33 -11.82 14.28 7.25
CA ILE A 33 -11.38 12.95 7.65
C ILE A 33 -12.00 11.93 6.68
N CYS A 34 -11.17 11.35 5.81
CA CYS A 34 -11.56 10.33 4.85
C CYS A 34 -11.39 8.94 5.48
N THR A 35 -12.48 8.17 5.53
CA THR A 35 -12.50 6.82 6.09
C THR A 35 -13.49 5.95 5.33
N ASP A 36 -13.58 4.68 5.67
CA ASP A 36 -14.44 3.71 5.00
C ASP A 36 -15.62 3.23 5.85
N PRO A 37 -16.69 2.68 5.22
CA PRO A 37 -17.87 2.21 5.95
C PRO A 37 -17.57 1.12 6.99
N GLY A 38 -16.56 0.26 6.75
CA GLY A 38 -16.21 -0.80 7.68
C GLY A 38 -15.68 -0.25 9.00
N LEU A 39 -14.85 0.80 8.96
CA LEU A 39 -14.36 1.47 10.17
C LEU A 39 -15.47 2.24 10.92
N VAL A 40 -16.45 2.74 10.18
CA VAL A 40 -17.66 3.35 10.79
C VAL A 40 -18.45 2.28 11.55
N GLU A 41 -18.71 1.14 10.91
CA GLU A 41 -19.50 0.05 11.49
C GLU A 41 -18.91 -0.50 12.79
N ILE A 42 -17.57 -0.62 12.87
CA ILE A 42 -16.89 -1.09 14.08
C ILE A 42 -16.59 0.03 15.11
N GLY A 43 -17.10 1.25 14.90
CA GLY A 43 -16.98 2.37 15.83
C GLY A 43 -15.62 3.06 15.89
N MET A 44 -14.73 2.84 14.92
CA MET A 44 -13.41 3.47 14.90
C MET A 44 -13.49 4.99 14.66
N THR A 45 -14.50 5.46 13.93
CA THR A 45 -14.77 6.89 13.75
C THR A 45 -15.15 7.60 15.06
N ASP A 46 -15.86 6.92 15.96
CA ASP A 46 -16.17 7.48 17.27
C ASP A 46 -14.93 7.54 18.16
N LYS A 47 -14.03 6.55 18.05
CA LYS A 47 -12.74 6.58 18.75
C LYS A 47 -11.94 7.83 18.36
N ILE A 48 -11.84 8.14 17.05
CA ILE A 48 -11.14 9.35 16.60
C ILE A 48 -11.87 10.64 17.04
N ARG A 49 -13.23 10.69 16.91
CA ARG A 49 -14.03 11.85 17.34
C ARG A 49 -13.80 12.24 18.80
N ASN A 50 -13.73 11.22 19.67
CA ASN A 50 -13.54 11.44 21.12
C ASN A 50 -12.15 11.96 21.49
N LEU A 51 -11.17 11.85 20.59
CA LEU A 51 -9.80 12.34 20.78
C LEU A 51 -9.57 13.74 20.18
N LEU A 52 -10.48 14.21 19.33
CA LEU A 52 -10.38 15.54 18.73
C LEU A 52 -10.74 16.61 19.76
N SER A 53 -9.93 17.67 19.84
CA SER A 53 -10.22 18.81 20.72
C SER A 53 -11.45 19.59 20.24
N ASN A 54 -12.14 20.26 21.17
CA ASN A 54 -13.29 21.11 20.86
C ASN A 54 -12.96 22.34 20.00
N GLU A 55 -11.67 22.62 19.79
CA GLU A 55 -11.20 23.72 18.92
C GLU A 55 -11.23 23.32 17.43
N LEU A 56 -11.33 22.01 17.15
CA LEU A 56 -11.37 21.48 15.78
C LEU A 56 -12.82 21.34 15.29
N SER A 57 -13.01 21.57 14.00
CA SER A 57 -14.31 21.41 13.34
C SER A 57 -14.19 20.33 12.23
N PRO A 58 -14.15 19.03 12.60
CA PRO A 58 -13.91 17.96 11.64
C PRO A 58 -15.17 17.69 10.80
N THR A 59 -14.92 17.44 9.51
CA THR A 59 -15.90 16.87 8.57
C THR A 59 -15.47 15.45 8.26
N PHE A 60 -16.43 14.50 8.14
CA PHE A 60 -16.13 13.10 7.84
C PHE A 60 -16.69 12.72 6.49
N TYR A 61 -15.84 12.19 5.62
CA TYR A 61 -16.22 11.45 4.44
C TYR A 61 -16.06 9.96 4.76
N THR A 62 -17.16 9.21 4.80
CA THR A 62 -17.23 7.84 5.31
C THR A 62 -17.46 6.78 4.23
N GLU A 63 -17.48 7.20 2.96
CA GLU A 63 -17.88 6.36 1.83
C GLU A 63 -16.67 5.94 0.97
N THR A 64 -15.44 5.89 1.53
CA THR A 64 -14.26 5.45 0.77
C THR A 64 -14.45 4.00 0.35
N PRO A 65 -14.43 3.69 -0.97
CA PRO A 65 -14.54 2.30 -1.43
C PRO A 65 -13.22 1.53 -1.21
N ALA A 66 -13.29 0.20 -1.23
CA ALA A 66 -12.13 -0.69 -1.04
C ALA A 66 -10.97 -0.43 -2.02
N ASN A 67 -11.27 0.04 -3.23
CA ASN A 67 -10.33 0.66 -4.15
C ASN A 67 -10.87 2.06 -4.45
N PRO A 68 -10.13 3.14 -4.12
CA PRO A 68 -10.68 4.49 -4.24
C PRO A 68 -10.88 4.87 -5.71
N THR A 69 -12.02 5.48 -6.00
CA THR A 69 -12.40 5.88 -7.35
C THR A 69 -12.30 7.39 -7.54
N GLU A 70 -12.14 7.84 -8.77
CA GLU A 70 -12.19 9.26 -9.14
C GLU A 70 -13.52 9.92 -8.69
N GLN A 71 -14.64 9.19 -8.76
CA GLN A 71 -15.92 9.69 -8.26
C GLN A 71 -15.88 9.94 -6.74
N ALA A 72 -15.31 9.00 -5.96
CA ALA A 72 -15.17 9.18 -4.51
C ALA A 72 -14.25 10.36 -4.15
N VAL A 73 -13.19 10.59 -4.95
CA VAL A 73 -12.33 11.78 -4.80
C VAL A 73 -13.13 13.06 -5.02
N ASN A 74 -13.96 13.11 -6.07
CA ASN A 74 -14.80 14.28 -6.40
C ASN A 74 -15.84 14.54 -5.31
N ASP A 75 -16.51 13.51 -4.81
CA ASP A 75 -17.52 13.62 -3.73
C ASP A 75 -16.89 14.13 -2.44
N ALA A 76 -15.72 13.60 -2.06
CA ALA A 76 -14.99 14.03 -0.89
C ALA A 76 -14.44 15.47 -1.05
N LEU A 77 -14.00 15.85 -2.26
CA LEU A 77 -13.55 17.21 -2.58
C LEU A 77 -14.69 18.24 -2.49
N GLU A 78 -15.88 17.85 -2.94
CA GLU A 78 -17.06 18.70 -2.80
C GLU A 78 -17.37 18.95 -1.32
N LEU A 79 -17.35 17.90 -0.49
CA LEU A 79 -17.55 17.99 0.94
C LEU A 79 -16.46 18.86 1.62
N TYR A 80 -15.18 18.72 1.20
CA TYR A 80 -14.08 19.57 1.63
C TYR A 80 -14.37 21.06 1.38
N LYS A 81 -14.81 21.39 0.17
CA LYS A 81 -15.10 22.77 -0.23
C LYS A 81 -16.32 23.35 0.51
N GLN A 82 -17.40 22.58 0.62
CA GLN A 82 -18.65 23.00 1.30
C GLN A 82 -18.43 23.33 2.77
N ASN A 83 -17.53 22.62 3.44
CA ASN A 83 -17.24 22.79 4.87
C ASN A 83 -16.02 23.69 5.13
N ASN A 84 -15.45 24.32 4.08
CA ASN A 84 -14.26 25.15 4.18
C ASN A 84 -13.12 24.46 4.96
N CYS A 85 -12.91 23.16 4.67
CA CYS A 85 -11.82 22.42 5.27
C CYS A 85 -10.45 23.03 4.90
N ASP A 86 -9.45 22.85 5.77
CA ASP A 86 -8.10 23.43 5.60
C ASP A 86 -6.98 22.37 5.64
N GLY A 87 -7.34 21.08 5.67
CA GLY A 87 -6.44 19.94 5.57
C GLY A 87 -7.22 18.63 5.45
N VAL A 88 -6.51 17.55 5.15
CA VAL A 88 -7.12 16.23 4.95
C VAL A 88 -6.47 15.20 5.86
N VAL A 89 -7.28 14.30 6.41
CA VAL A 89 -6.82 13.14 7.20
C VAL A 89 -7.25 11.87 6.49
N GLY A 90 -6.32 11.00 6.14
CA GLY A 90 -6.62 9.63 5.69
C GLY A 90 -6.62 8.71 6.91
N PHE A 91 -7.79 8.26 7.35
CA PHE A 91 -7.96 7.35 8.49
C PHE A 91 -8.49 6.02 8.00
N GLY A 92 -7.63 5.02 7.89
CA GLY A 92 -8.02 3.70 7.36
C GLY A 92 -6.86 2.93 6.75
N GLY A 93 -7.18 1.99 5.86
CA GLY A 93 -6.21 1.31 5.02
C GLY A 93 -5.69 2.20 3.90
N GLY A 94 -4.91 1.61 2.99
CA GLY A 94 -4.36 2.31 1.81
C GLY A 94 -5.42 3.10 1.04
N SER A 95 -6.61 2.54 0.84
CA SER A 95 -7.70 3.19 0.12
C SER A 95 -8.11 4.54 0.71
N SER A 96 -8.27 4.61 2.04
CA SER A 96 -8.63 5.87 2.71
C SER A 96 -7.50 6.89 2.66
N MET A 97 -6.25 6.43 2.75
CA MET A 97 -5.07 7.30 2.66
C MET A 97 -4.84 7.81 1.24
N ASP A 98 -5.00 6.94 0.24
CA ASP A 98 -4.84 7.30 -1.17
C ASP A 98 -5.95 8.27 -1.64
N LEU A 99 -7.20 8.03 -1.21
CA LEU A 99 -8.30 8.99 -1.41
C LEU A 99 -7.94 10.34 -0.80
N ALA A 100 -7.48 10.37 0.44
CA ALA A 100 -7.11 11.61 1.15
C ALA A 100 -6.00 12.38 0.41
N LYS A 101 -4.97 11.68 -0.10
CA LYS A 101 -3.92 12.29 -0.93
C LYS A 101 -4.46 12.87 -2.23
N ALA A 102 -5.35 12.15 -2.91
CA ALA A 102 -5.97 12.63 -4.15
C ALA A 102 -6.89 13.85 -3.90
N VAL A 103 -7.65 13.85 -2.80
CA VAL A 103 -8.44 15.02 -2.38
C VAL A 103 -7.53 16.20 -2.04
N ALA A 104 -6.43 15.97 -1.31
CA ALA A 104 -5.47 17.02 -0.98
C ALA A 104 -4.81 17.63 -2.22
N LEU A 105 -4.52 16.81 -3.24
CA LEU A 105 -4.08 17.25 -4.54
C LEU A 105 -5.12 18.15 -5.20
N MET A 106 -6.34 17.64 -5.37
CA MET A 106 -7.40 18.33 -6.10
C MET A 106 -7.95 19.56 -5.37
N ALA A 107 -7.74 19.68 -4.06
CA ALA A 107 -8.10 20.86 -3.28
C ALA A 107 -7.24 22.08 -3.65
N ASN A 108 -6.04 21.88 -4.18
CA ASN A 108 -5.08 22.95 -4.54
C ASN A 108 -4.70 22.94 -6.02
N HIS A 109 -5.34 22.12 -6.86
CA HIS A 109 -5.03 22.01 -8.29
C HIS A 109 -6.31 22.06 -9.13
N GLU A 110 -6.16 22.50 -10.38
CA GLU A 110 -7.25 22.58 -11.36
C GLU A 110 -7.25 21.35 -12.28
N GLY A 111 -8.35 21.09 -12.98
CA GLY A 111 -8.48 19.97 -13.93
C GLY A 111 -9.05 18.70 -13.30
N ASN A 112 -8.68 17.54 -13.85
CA ASN A 112 -9.20 16.24 -13.42
C ASN A 112 -8.07 15.40 -12.76
N VAL A 113 -8.44 14.44 -11.92
CA VAL A 113 -7.48 13.56 -11.24
C VAL A 113 -6.57 12.85 -12.25
N VAL A 114 -7.12 12.37 -13.36
CA VAL A 114 -6.40 11.66 -14.42
C VAL A 114 -5.21 12.45 -14.99
N ASP A 115 -5.32 13.78 -15.07
CA ASP A 115 -4.29 14.67 -15.63
C ASP A 115 -2.97 14.65 -14.84
N TYR A 116 -3.02 14.14 -13.60
CA TYR A 116 -1.89 14.06 -12.66
C TYR A 116 -1.30 12.65 -12.56
N SER A 117 -1.84 11.67 -13.31
CA SER A 117 -1.32 10.30 -13.26
C SER A 117 0.04 10.16 -13.95
N VAL A 118 0.81 9.16 -13.51
CA VAL A 118 2.10 8.80 -14.10
C VAL A 118 1.94 8.47 -15.59
N ASN A 119 0.90 7.73 -15.93
CA ASN A 119 0.61 7.29 -17.30
C ASN A 119 0.35 8.46 -18.26
N GLU A 120 -0.25 9.55 -17.76
CA GLU A 120 -0.50 10.76 -18.55
C GLU A 120 0.65 11.79 -18.42
N GLY A 121 1.79 11.40 -17.84
CA GLY A 121 2.95 12.29 -17.63
C GLY A 121 2.65 13.41 -16.62
N GLY A 122 1.70 13.18 -15.70
CA GLY A 122 1.20 14.17 -14.76
C GLY A 122 2.09 14.45 -13.55
N THR A 123 3.06 13.56 -13.24
CA THR A 123 3.92 13.69 -12.06
C THR A 123 4.55 15.09 -11.91
N GLY A 124 5.06 15.67 -12.99
CA GLY A 124 5.68 16.99 -12.99
C GLY A 124 4.70 18.17 -12.83
N LYS A 125 3.39 17.92 -12.96
CA LYS A 125 2.34 18.94 -12.78
C LYS A 125 1.92 19.06 -11.32
N ILE A 126 2.19 18.04 -10.49
CA ILE A 126 1.82 18.04 -9.07
C ILE A 126 2.74 19.00 -8.32
N GLN A 127 2.15 20.02 -7.74
CA GLN A 127 2.79 21.01 -6.88
C GLN A 127 2.36 20.78 -5.42
N GLU A 128 2.61 21.73 -4.53
CA GLU A 128 2.24 21.66 -3.13
C GLU A 128 0.73 21.39 -2.96
N THR A 129 0.40 20.41 -2.14
CA THR A 129 -0.97 20.03 -1.80
C THR A 129 -1.41 20.72 -0.50
N VAL A 130 -2.69 20.62 -0.15
CA VAL A 130 -3.11 21.02 1.20
C VAL A 130 -2.52 20.05 2.25
N PRO A 131 -2.31 20.50 3.50
CA PRO A 131 -1.73 19.64 4.54
C PRO A 131 -2.49 18.34 4.72
N THR A 132 -1.74 17.24 4.79
CA THR A 132 -2.29 15.88 4.88
C THR A 132 -1.69 15.12 6.06
N VAL A 133 -2.54 14.46 6.85
CA VAL A 133 -2.15 13.54 7.93
C VAL A 133 -2.66 12.14 7.60
N ALA A 134 -1.80 11.13 7.70
CA ALA A 134 -2.19 9.74 7.46
C ALA A 134 -2.20 8.95 8.76
N ILE A 135 -3.24 8.11 8.92
CA ILE A 135 -3.45 7.27 10.11
C ILE A 135 -3.82 5.87 9.65
N PRO A 136 -2.83 4.98 9.44
CA PRO A 136 -3.07 3.64 8.96
C PRO A 136 -3.79 2.77 10.01
N THR A 137 -4.76 1.96 9.56
CA THR A 137 -5.43 0.93 10.35
C THR A 137 -5.13 -0.49 9.85
N THR A 138 -4.26 -0.60 8.85
CA THR A 138 -3.73 -1.85 8.29
C THR A 138 -2.22 -1.77 8.20
N SER A 139 -1.55 -2.92 8.14
CA SER A 139 -0.09 -3.03 8.05
C SER A 139 0.29 -3.67 6.70
N GLY A 140 0.22 -2.90 5.62
CA GLY A 140 0.45 -3.42 4.25
C GLY A 140 1.00 -2.36 3.31
N THR A 141 0.18 -1.41 2.94
CA THR A 141 0.46 -0.47 1.85
C THR A 141 1.57 0.55 2.14
N GLY A 142 1.78 0.91 3.41
CA GLY A 142 2.70 1.97 3.80
C GLY A 142 2.37 3.34 3.19
N SER A 143 1.10 3.56 2.79
CA SER A 143 0.69 4.82 2.16
C SER A 143 0.92 6.04 3.06
N GLU A 144 1.03 5.85 4.37
CA GLU A 144 1.32 6.90 5.34
C GLU A 144 2.70 7.57 5.15
N VAL A 145 3.63 6.90 4.46
CA VAL A 145 4.98 7.43 4.17
C VAL A 145 5.30 7.44 2.68
N SER A 146 4.42 6.96 1.82
CA SER A 146 4.69 6.84 0.38
C SER A 146 4.32 8.09 -0.41
N LEU A 147 5.00 8.25 -1.55
CA LEU A 147 4.76 9.33 -2.51
C LEU A 147 3.63 9.03 -3.51
N GLY A 148 3.03 7.84 -3.44
CA GLY A 148 2.00 7.38 -4.37
C GLY A 148 0.59 7.42 -3.79
N ALA A 149 -0.38 7.50 -4.69
CA ALA A 149 -1.79 7.18 -4.44
C ALA A 149 -2.35 6.49 -5.68
N VAL A 150 -3.14 5.44 -5.48
CA VAL A 150 -3.69 4.62 -6.58
C VAL A 150 -5.20 4.84 -6.65
N ILE A 151 -5.68 5.35 -7.79
CA ILE A 151 -7.09 5.71 -7.99
C ILE A 151 -7.62 5.00 -9.23
N ILE A 152 -8.84 4.45 -9.15
CA ILE A 152 -9.58 3.95 -10.29
C ILE A 152 -10.28 5.13 -10.97
N MET A 153 -9.93 5.39 -12.21
CA MET A 153 -10.51 6.48 -13.00
C MET A 153 -11.89 6.11 -13.54
N ASN A 154 -12.66 7.11 -13.98
CA ASN A 154 -14.00 6.91 -14.52
C ASN A 154 -14.01 6.06 -15.80
N ASP A 155 -12.88 5.93 -16.50
CA ASP A 155 -12.71 5.05 -17.65
C ASP A 155 -12.34 3.60 -17.27
N GLY A 156 -12.31 3.27 -15.97
CA GLY A 156 -12.01 1.94 -15.44
C GLY A 156 -10.53 1.66 -15.23
N ARG A 157 -9.61 2.52 -15.69
CA ARG A 157 -8.16 2.32 -15.47
C ARG A 157 -7.78 2.59 -14.02
N LYS A 158 -6.99 1.71 -13.44
CA LYS A 158 -6.37 1.90 -12.12
C LYS A 158 -5.02 2.58 -12.31
N LEU A 159 -4.93 3.88 -11.99
CA LEU A 159 -3.78 4.71 -12.28
C LEU A 159 -3.07 5.19 -11.00
N ILE A 160 -1.77 5.40 -11.13
CA ILE A 160 -0.90 5.87 -10.05
C ILE A 160 -0.70 7.38 -10.18
N LEU A 161 -1.01 8.11 -9.11
CA LEU A 161 -0.55 9.48 -8.87
C LEU A 161 0.75 9.39 -8.07
N ALA A 162 1.84 10.03 -8.52
CA ALA A 162 3.12 9.92 -7.83
C ALA A 162 3.86 11.26 -7.80
N SER A 163 4.12 11.78 -6.60
CA SER A 163 4.92 12.99 -6.38
C SER A 163 5.37 13.07 -4.93
N ASN A 164 6.52 13.71 -4.68
CA ASN A 164 6.94 14.02 -3.31
C ASN A 164 5.93 14.93 -2.57
N HIS A 165 5.12 15.69 -3.30
CA HIS A 165 4.06 16.52 -2.73
C HIS A 165 2.86 15.72 -2.21
N LEU A 166 2.76 14.42 -2.55
CA LEU A 166 1.72 13.51 -2.06
C LEU A 166 2.14 12.76 -0.79
N VAL A 167 3.41 12.86 -0.37
CA VAL A 167 3.83 12.30 0.91
C VAL A 167 3.10 13.06 2.01
N PRO A 168 2.34 12.39 2.92
CA PRO A 168 1.64 13.06 4.01
C PRO A 168 2.60 13.89 4.86
N ASN A 169 2.18 15.08 5.29
CA ASN A 169 3.00 15.96 6.12
C ASN A 169 3.38 15.30 7.46
N ALA A 170 2.44 14.52 8.02
CA ALA A 170 2.67 13.73 9.22
C ALA A 170 1.92 12.38 9.12
N ALA A 171 2.37 11.40 9.88
CA ALA A 171 1.68 10.14 10.05
C ALA A 171 1.52 9.78 11.53
N ILE A 172 0.41 9.13 11.88
CA ILE A 172 0.18 8.57 13.23
C ILE A 172 0.07 7.05 13.07
N CYS A 173 1.18 6.37 13.27
CA CYS A 173 1.30 4.93 13.15
C CYS A 173 1.06 4.28 14.52
N ASP A 174 -0.20 3.99 14.82
CA ASP A 174 -0.62 3.37 16.08
C ASP A 174 -0.95 1.89 15.85
N PRO A 175 -0.05 0.94 16.22
CA PRO A 175 -0.30 -0.48 16.00
C PRO A 175 -1.58 -1.00 16.66
N GLU A 176 -2.07 -0.36 17.72
CA GLU A 176 -3.32 -0.76 18.37
C GLU A 176 -4.56 -0.58 17.47
N LEU A 177 -4.48 0.24 16.41
CA LEU A 177 -5.55 0.37 15.43
C LEU A 177 -5.72 -0.89 14.57
N THR A 178 -4.73 -1.77 14.54
CA THR A 178 -4.74 -3.02 13.75
C THR A 178 -5.21 -4.24 14.55
N LEU A 179 -5.37 -4.14 15.88
CA LEU A 179 -5.70 -5.28 16.75
C LEU A 179 -7.02 -5.96 16.39
N GLY A 180 -7.99 -5.22 15.85
CA GLY A 180 -9.29 -5.75 15.41
C GLY A 180 -9.33 -6.24 13.97
N LEU A 181 -8.22 -6.15 13.21
CA LEU A 181 -8.20 -6.53 11.81
C LEU A 181 -8.36 -8.06 11.66
N PRO A 182 -9.35 -8.53 10.86
CA PRO A 182 -9.57 -9.96 10.65
C PRO A 182 -8.33 -10.68 10.09
N PRO A 183 -8.12 -11.97 10.43
CA PRO A 183 -6.96 -12.75 9.99
C PRO A 183 -6.72 -12.72 8.46
N VAL A 184 -7.78 -12.83 7.66
CA VAL A 184 -7.68 -12.80 6.18
C VAL A 184 -7.14 -11.47 5.68
N LEU A 185 -7.61 -10.34 6.25
CA LEU A 185 -7.10 -9.01 5.89
C LEU A 185 -5.70 -8.76 6.47
N THR A 186 -5.40 -9.32 7.64
CA THR A 186 -4.05 -9.31 8.23
C THR A 186 -3.06 -10.03 7.32
N ALA A 187 -3.42 -11.24 6.85
CA ALA A 187 -2.61 -12.05 5.95
C ALA A 187 -2.32 -11.30 4.63
N GLY A 188 -3.39 -10.84 3.97
CA GLY A 188 -3.23 -10.09 2.70
C GLY A 188 -2.42 -8.81 2.86
N ALA A 189 -2.72 -7.97 3.86
CA ALA A 189 -1.96 -6.75 4.11
C ALA A 189 -0.48 -7.06 4.43
N GLY A 190 -0.21 -8.08 5.24
CA GLY A 190 1.16 -8.46 5.57
C GLY A 190 1.95 -8.99 4.39
N MET A 191 1.31 -9.70 3.46
CA MET A 191 1.94 -10.12 2.21
C MET A 191 2.21 -8.96 1.25
N ASP A 192 1.38 -7.93 1.28
CA ASP A 192 1.65 -6.67 0.59
C ASP A 192 2.94 -6.02 1.09
N ALA A 193 3.07 -5.84 2.41
CA ALA A 193 4.28 -5.33 3.04
C ALA A 193 5.53 -6.15 2.69
N LEU A 194 5.42 -7.49 2.72
CA LEU A 194 6.51 -8.40 2.35
C LEU A 194 6.89 -8.24 0.88
N THR A 195 5.92 -8.14 -0.01
CA THR A 195 6.14 -7.96 -1.45
C THR A 195 6.82 -6.62 -1.74
N HIS A 196 6.40 -5.55 -1.08
CA HIS A 196 7.07 -4.24 -1.15
C HIS A 196 8.55 -4.35 -0.79
N CYS A 197 8.87 -4.98 0.35
CA CYS A 197 10.25 -5.19 0.77
C CYS A 197 11.05 -6.00 -0.26
N ILE A 198 10.51 -7.13 -0.71
CA ILE A 198 11.21 -8.05 -1.64
C ILE A 198 11.40 -7.38 -3.00
N GLU A 199 10.36 -6.81 -3.63
CA GLU A 199 10.50 -6.18 -4.93
C GLU A 199 11.45 -4.98 -4.90
N ALA A 200 11.42 -4.18 -3.85
CA ALA A 200 12.37 -3.09 -3.65
C ALA A 200 13.82 -3.59 -3.57
N ILE A 201 14.08 -4.66 -2.83
CA ILE A 201 15.42 -5.27 -2.76
C ILE A 201 15.83 -5.75 -4.16
N LEU A 202 14.94 -6.42 -4.88
CA LEU A 202 15.22 -6.99 -6.20
C LEU A 202 15.37 -5.92 -7.30
N SER A 203 14.76 -4.76 -7.16
CA SER A 203 14.87 -3.65 -8.12
C SER A 203 16.32 -3.38 -8.53
N PRO A 204 16.62 -3.14 -9.82
CA PRO A 204 17.97 -2.85 -10.32
C PRO A 204 18.47 -1.45 -9.94
N MET A 205 17.61 -0.60 -9.40
CA MET A 205 18.01 0.76 -8.98
C MET A 205 19.02 0.69 -7.84
N ASP A 206 19.98 1.63 -7.84
CA ASP A 206 21.01 1.71 -6.79
C ASP A 206 20.54 2.63 -5.66
N ASP A 207 20.06 2.03 -4.57
CA ASP A 207 19.71 2.70 -3.31
C ASP A 207 19.98 1.77 -2.12
N PRO A 208 21.24 1.75 -1.64
CA PRO A 208 21.63 0.88 -0.53
C PRO A 208 20.86 1.11 0.78
N PRO A 209 20.50 2.35 1.18
CA PRO A 209 19.64 2.56 2.34
C PRO A 209 18.25 1.93 2.19
N ALA A 210 17.58 2.11 1.06
CA ALA A 210 16.27 1.50 0.80
C ALA A 210 16.35 -0.04 0.86
N GLU A 211 17.43 -0.61 0.31
CA GLU A 211 17.66 -2.05 0.34
C GLU A 211 17.88 -2.58 1.77
N ALA A 212 18.63 -1.84 2.60
CA ALA A 212 18.83 -2.19 4.00
C ALA A 212 17.53 -2.13 4.82
N ILE A 213 16.69 -1.12 4.55
CA ILE A 213 15.38 -0.96 5.16
C ILE A 213 14.46 -2.14 4.76
N GLY A 214 14.41 -2.50 3.47
CA GLY A 214 13.62 -3.63 3.00
C GLY A 214 14.04 -4.97 3.62
N LEU A 215 15.35 -5.18 3.85
CA LEU A 215 15.85 -6.39 4.51
C LEU A 215 15.42 -6.46 5.99
N ASP A 216 15.37 -5.35 6.72
CA ASP A 216 14.82 -5.31 8.09
C ASP A 216 13.32 -5.65 8.08
N GLY A 217 12.55 -5.11 7.11
CA GLY A 217 11.14 -5.45 6.95
C GLY A 217 10.91 -6.95 6.71
N VAL A 218 11.71 -7.58 5.85
CA VAL A 218 11.67 -9.05 5.64
C VAL A 218 11.97 -9.79 6.94
N GLU A 219 12.99 -9.37 7.71
CA GLU A 219 13.34 -9.99 9.00
C GLU A 219 12.17 -9.92 9.99
N ARG A 220 11.52 -8.75 10.09
CA ARG A 220 10.35 -8.55 10.98
C ARG A 220 9.20 -9.47 10.62
N ILE A 221 8.85 -9.55 9.34
CA ILE A 221 7.70 -10.34 8.87
C ILE A 221 7.95 -11.84 9.05
N ILE A 222 9.10 -12.33 8.55
CA ILE A 222 9.39 -13.77 8.43
C ILE A 222 10.15 -14.30 9.62
N ARG A 223 11.36 -13.77 9.91
CA ARG A 223 12.23 -14.32 10.94
C ARG A 223 11.66 -14.18 12.35
N LYS A 224 10.98 -13.05 12.63
CA LYS A 224 10.26 -12.85 13.90
C LYS A 224 8.86 -13.48 13.91
N GLU A 225 8.46 -14.12 12.80
CA GLU A 225 7.15 -14.74 12.60
C GLU A 225 5.98 -13.78 12.85
N SER A 226 6.19 -12.46 12.69
CA SER A 226 5.19 -11.47 13.11
C SER A 226 3.90 -11.57 12.31
N LEU A 227 3.97 -11.88 11.00
CA LEU A 227 2.77 -12.07 10.19
C LEU A 227 1.96 -13.28 10.65
N ILE A 228 2.62 -14.41 10.86
CA ILE A 228 1.98 -15.65 11.34
C ILE A 228 1.31 -15.41 12.69
N ARG A 229 2.05 -14.85 13.65
CA ARG A 229 1.56 -14.51 15.00
C ARG A 229 0.37 -13.56 14.96
N ALA A 230 0.42 -12.52 14.12
CA ALA A 230 -0.67 -11.56 13.98
C ALA A 230 -1.93 -12.18 13.34
N CYS A 231 -1.77 -13.21 12.47
CA CYS A 231 -2.90 -13.97 11.92
C CYS A 231 -3.49 -14.96 12.94
N GLU A 232 -2.65 -15.61 13.75
CA GLU A 232 -3.07 -16.59 14.78
C GLU A 232 -3.69 -15.90 16.00
N ASP A 233 -3.10 -14.77 16.43
CA ASP A 233 -3.61 -13.93 17.53
C ASP A 233 -3.61 -12.46 17.13
N GLY A 234 -4.75 -11.96 16.71
CA GLY A 234 -4.93 -10.55 16.34
C GLY A 234 -4.65 -9.56 17.48
N GLN A 235 -4.57 -10.02 18.73
CA GLN A 235 -4.26 -9.19 19.91
C GLN A 235 -2.78 -9.19 20.29
N ASP A 236 -1.91 -9.91 19.59
CA ASP A 236 -0.47 -9.90 19.81
C ASP A 236 0.10 -8.52 19.42
N LYS A 237 0.24 -7.65 20.42
CA LYS A 237 0.71 -6.26 20.23
C LYS A 237 2.14 -6.19 19.68
N ASP A 238 3.02 -7.12 20.02
CA ASP A 238 4.38 -7.16 19.49
C ASP A 238 4.38 -7.54 18.00
N ALA A 239 3.59 -8.56 17.64
CA ALA A 239 3.42 -8.92 16.23
C ALA A 239 2.81 -7.77 15.41
N ARG A 240 1.76 -7.12 15.90
CA ARG A 240 1.13 -5.96 15.24
C ARG A 240 2.10 -4.78 15.10
N TRP A 241 2.91 -4.50 16.13
CA TRP A 241 3.92 -3.45 16.06
C TRP A 241 4.98 -3.76 14.98
N ASN A 242 5.51 -4.99 14.96
CA ASN A 242 6.48 -5.38 13.95
C ASN A 242 5.88 -5.40 12.54
N MET A 243 4.62 -5.81 12.37
CA MET A 243 3.95 -5.76 11.07
C MET A 243 3.74 -4.33 10.58
N MET A 244 3.32 -3.40 11.43
CA MET A 244 3.17 -1.99 11.05
C MET A 244 4.51 -1.37 10.71
N MET A 245 5.58 -1.66 11.47
CA MET A 245 6.93 -1.19 11.16
C MET A 245 7.38 -1.73 9.81
N ALA A 246 7.23 -3.03 9.56
CA ALA A 246 7.60 -3.63 8.27
C ALA A 246 6.81 -3.06 7.08
N SER A 247 5.54 -2.71 7.28
CA SER A 247 4.73 -2.00 6.28
C SER A 247 5.31 -0.63 5.94
N THR A 248 5.63 0.15 6.96
CA THR A 248 6.30 1.46 6.81
C THR A 248 7.66 1.29 6.11
N GLU A 249 8.47 0.32 6.53
CA GLU A 249 9.77 0.00 5.94
C GLU A 249 9.66 -0.44 4.48
N GLY A 250 8.66 -1.26 4.14
CA GLY A 250 8.38 -1.66 2.75
C GLY A 250 8.09 -0.45 1.86
N ALA A 251 7.28 0.48 2.35
CA ALA A 251 6.98 1.70 1.64
C ALA A 251 8.17 2.67 1.52
N MET A 252 9.02 2.72 2.52
CA MET A 252 10.29 3.45 2.43
C MET A 252 11.23 2.79 1.42
N ALA A 253 11.28 1.46 1.39
CA ALA A 253 12.13 0.70 0.48
C ALA A 253 11.67 0.82 -0.97
N PHE A 254 10.37 0.83 -1.26
CA PHE A 254 9.89 0.92 -2.64
C PHE A 254 10.09 2.30 -3.30
N SER A 255 10.68 3.28 -2.62
CA SER A 255 11.29 4.43 -3.30
C SER A 255 12.32 3.99 -4.35
N LYS A 256 12.90 2.80 -4.19
CA LYS A 256 13.76 2.10 -5.14
C LYS A 256 12.99 1.49 -6.33
N GLY A 257 11.67 1.37 -6.21
CA GLY A 257 10.75 0.84 -7.21
C GLY A 257 10.14 -0.50 -6.84
N LEU A 258 9.12 -0.87 -7.58
CA LEU A 258 8.38 -2.13 -7.51
C LEU A 258 8.70 -2.99 -8.75
N GLY A 259 7.92 -4.01 -9.04
CA GLY A 259 8.21 -4.92 -10.16
C GLY A 259 6.98 -5.66 -10.69
N ALA A 260 7.25 -6.81 -11.30
CA ALA A 260 6.26 -7.61 -12.02
C ALA A 260 5.13 -8.17 -11.14
N VAL A 261 5.37 -8.38 -9.83
CA VAL A 261 4.28 -8.79 -8.91
C VAL A 261 3.21 -7.71 -8.87
N HIS A 262 3.63 -6.45 -8.64
CA HIS A 262 2.70 -5.33 -8.61
C HIS A 262 2.04 -5.10 -9.97
N SER A 263 2.77 -5.24 -11.08
CA SER A 263 2.19 -5.10 -12.42
C SER A 263 1.07 -6.11 -12.67
N MET A 264 1.25 -7.38 -12.29
CA MET A 264 0.21 -8.40 -12.40
C MET A 264 -0.95 -8.14 -11.45
N SER A 265 -0.66 -7.81 -10.20
CA SER A 265 -1.70 -7.59 -9.19
C SER A 265 -2.54 -6.33 -9.47
N HIS A 266 -1.96 -5.28 -10.05
CA HIS A 266 -2.71 -4.11 -10.51
C HIS A 266 -3.66 -4.46 -11.64
N ALA A 267 -3.21 -5.27 -12.61
CA ALA A 267 -4.04 -5.73 -13.71
C ALA A 267 -5.27 -6.51 -13.20
N VAL A 268 -5.06 -7.51 -12.34
CA VAL A 268 -6.15 -8.30 -11.75
C VAL A 268 -7.03 -7.45 -10.81
N GLY A 269 -6.40 -6.60 -9.99
CA GLY A 269 -7.09 -5.75 -9.01
C GLY A 269 -7.88 -4.58 -9.62
N ALA A 270 -7.76 -4.33 -10.93
CA ALA A 270 -8.58 -3.37 -11.65
C ALA A 270 -10.00 -3.89 -11.93
N ASP A 271 -10.21 -5.22 -11.90
CA ASP A 271 -11.50 -5.84 -12.15
C ASP A 271 -12.51 -5.47 -11.05
N GLN A 272 -13.60 -4.81 -11.48
CA GLN A 272 -14.63 -4.29 -10.57
C GLN A 272 -15.68 -5.35 -10.18
N GLU A 273 -15.73 -6.49 -10.87
CA GLU A 273 -16.62 -7.59 -10.55
C GLU A 273 -15.98 -8.49 -9.48
N LEU A 274 -14.71 -8.85 -9.67
CA LEU A 274 -13.97 -9.70 -8.72
C LEU A 274 -13.64 -8.98 -7.41
N ARG A 275 -13.34 -7.68 -7.45
CA ARG A 275 -13.01 -6.83 -6.27
C ARG A 275 -11.96 -7.44 -5.34
N LEU A 276 -10.92 -8.01 -5.90
CA LEU A 276 -9.91 -8.76 -5.17
C LEU A 276 -9.02 -7.85 -4.30
N HIS A 277 -8.65 -8.35 -3.14
CA HIS A 277 -7.77 -7.65 -2.22
C HIS A 277 -6.33 -7.62 -2.75
N HIS A 278 -5.77 -6.42 -2.93
CA HIS A 278 -4.47 -6.19 -3.56
C HIS A 278 -3.33 -6.99 -2.93
N GLY A 279 -3.18 -6.92 -1.61
CA GLY A 279 -2.09 -7.63 -0.93
C GLY A 279 -2.23 -9.15 -0.97
N THR A 280 -3.47 -9.68 -1.05
CA THR A 280 -3.70 -11.12 -1.29
C THR A 280 -3.21 -11.51 -2.69
N LEU A 281 -3.49 -10.69 -3.71
CA LEU A 281 -2.98 -10.89 -5.07
C LEU A 281 -1.45 -10.88 -5.08
N ASN A 282 -0.82 -9.91 -4.42
CA ASN A 282 0.64 -9.85 -4.31
C ASN A 282 1.22 -11.13 -3.71
N GLY A 283 0.64 -11.63 -2.60
CA GLY A 283 1.09 -12.86 -1.96
C GLY A 283 0.99 -14.09 -2.85
N VAL A 284 -0.11 -14.21 -3.61
CA VAL A 284 -0.36 -15.33 -4.52
C VAL A 284 0.58 -15.30 -5.74
N ILE A 285 0.86 -14.12 -6.29
CA ILE A 285 1.69 -13.94 -7.49
C ILE A 285 3.19 -14.01 -7.17
N LEU A 286 3.60 -13.58 -5.97
CA LEU A 286 5.01 -13.44 -5.58
C LEU A 286 5.88 -14.70 -5.87
N PRO A 287 5.48 -15.95 -5.54
CA PRO A 287 6.30 -17.12 -5.82
C PRO A 287 6.65 -17.30 -7.31
N THR A 288 5.67 -17.10 -8.19
CA THR A 288 5.86 -17.20 -9.65
C THR A 288 6.91 -16.19 -10.13
N ILE A 289 6.82 -14.95 -9.70
CA ILE A 289 7.77 -13.90 -10.11
C ILE A 289 9.15 -14.10 -9.47
N LEU A 290 9.22 -14.66 -8.26
CA LEU A 290 10.51 -15.03 -7.68
C LEU A 290 11.22 -16.08 -8.54
N ARG A 291 10.54 -17.14 -9.00
CA ARG A 291 11.12 -18.13 -9.91
C ARG A 291 11.59 -17.49 -11.21
N PHE A 292 10.79 -16.60 -11.79
CA PHE A 292 11.13 -15.89 -13.02
C PHE A 292 12.37 -15.01 -12.90
N ASN A 293 12.57 -14.34 -11.78
CA ASN A 293 13.67 -13.40 -11.55
C ASN A 293 14.98 -14.07 -11.06
N LYS A 294 14.95 -15.34 -10.62
CA LYS A 294 16.01 -16.02 -9.85
C LYS A 294 17.42 -15.83 -10.43
N ASP A 295 17.57 -15.96 -11.73
CA ASP A 295 18.87 -15.92 -12.41
C ASP A 295 19.30 -14.49 -12.82
N HIS A 296 18.51 -13.45 -12.48
CA HIS A 296 18.70 -12.09 -12.95
C HIS A 296 18.99 -11.06 -11.84
N VAL A 297 19.14 -11.49 -10.59
CA VAL A 297 19.19 -10.59 -9.40
C VAL A 297 20.48 -10.71 -8.59
N GLY A 298 21.47 -11.46 -9.09
CA GLY A 298 22.79 -11.63 -8.45
C GLY A 298 22.68 -12.26 -7.05
N ASP A 299 23.31 -11.65 -6.04
CA ASP A 299 23.34 -12.13 -4.66
C ASP A 299 22.11 -11.75 -3.82
N LYS A 300 21.17 -11.00 -4.41
CA LYS A 300 20.04 -10.44 -3.67
C LYS A 300 19.14 -11.52 -3.07
N TYR A 301 19.00 -12.67 -3.72
CA TYR A 301 18.25 -13.82 -3.18
C TYR A 301 18.89 -14.34 -1.90
N GLY A 302 20.22 -14.53 -1.89
CA GLY A 302 20.94 -14.96 -0.70
C GLY A 302 20.80 -13.96 0.45
N ARG A 303 20.76 -12.66 0.15
CA ARG A 303 20.55 -11.61 1.15
C ARG A 303 19.14 -11.65 1.74
N ILE A 304 18.12 -11.87 0.92
CA ILE A 304 16.73 -12.06 1.37
C ILE A 304 16.62 -13.32 2.23
N SER A 305 17.21 -14.45 1.78
CA SER A 305 17.23 -15.70 2.58
C SER A 305 17.84 -15.49 3.97
N ARG A 306 18.96 -14.78 4.06
CA ARG A 306 19.57 -14.44 5.36
C ARG A 306 18.65 -13.58 6.24
N ALA A 307 17.96 -12.60 5.67
CA ALA A 307 16.97 -11.78 6.39
C ALA A 307 15.82 -12.63 6.91
N MET A 308 15.37 -13.64 6.14
CA MET A 308 14.39 -14.64 6.58
C MET A 308 14.92 -15.59 7.67
N GLY A 309 16.24 -15.55 7.99
CA GLY A 309 16.87 -16.50 8.91
C GLY A 309 17.12 -17.88 8.30
N LYS A 310 17.27 -17.95 6.98
CA LYS A 310 17.49 -19.17 6.20
C LYS A 310 18.86 -19.20 5.55
N ASP A 311 19.24 -20.37 5.02
CA ASP A 311 20.46 -20.51 4.22
C ASP A 311 20.34 -19.75 2.89
N GLU A 312 21.47 -19.23 2.37
CA GLU A 312 21.48 -18.47 1.10
C GLU A 312 21.00 -19.29 -0.11
N SER A 313 21.13 -20.62 -0.04
CA SER A 313 20.67 -21.56 -1.08
C SER A 313 19.19 -21.88 -1.03
N THR A 314 18.46 -21.36 -0.04
CA THR A 314 17.03 -21.60 0.12
C THR A 314 16.25 -21.08 -1.09
N ASP A 315 15.29 -21.88 -1.60
CA ASP A 315 14.37 -21.41 -2.62
C ASP A 315 13.34 -20.48 -2.00
N LEU A 316 13.42 -19.19 -2.38
CA LEU A 316 12.54 -18.16 -1.82
C LEU A 316 11.08 -18.39 -2.20
N ALA A 317 10.81 -18.86 -3.43
CA ALA A 317 9.44 -19.09 -3.88
C ALA A 317 8.76 -20.18 -3.05
N ASP A 318 9.48 -21.27 -2.78
CA ASP A 318 8.97 -22.38 -1.94
C ASP A 318 8.71 -21.92 -0.49
N GLU A 319 9.55 -21.02 0.06
CA GLU A 319 9.33 -20.47 1.41
C GLU A 319 8.11 -19.54 1.46
N ILE A 320 7.87 -18.77 0.40
CA ILE A 320 6.69 -17.91 0.32
C ILE A 320 5.42 -18.77 0.13
N GLU A 321 5.45 -19.83 -0.66
CA GLU A 321 4.31 -20.76 -0.79
C GLU A 321 3.94 -21.40 0.55
N LYS A 322 4.93 -21.86 1.32
CA LYS A 322 4.71 -22.38 2.67
C LYS A 322 4.10 -21.33 3.61
N LEU A 323 4.56 -20.08 3.51
CA LEU A 323 3.98 -18.98 4.28
C LEU A 323 2.52 -18.75 3.87
N ASN A 324 2.24 -18.66 2.58
CA ASN A 324 0.90 -18.47 2.03
C ASN A 324 -0.07 -19.55 2.54
N GLU A 325 0.33 -20.82 2.49
CA GLU A 325 -0.42 -21.95 3.03
C GLU A 325 -0.69 -21.78 4.54
N LYS A 326 0.36 -21.43 5.31
CA LYS A 326 0.28 -21.30 6.77
C LYS A 326 -0.66 -20.17 7.21
N ILE A 327 -0.70 -19.05 6.47
CA ILE A 327 -1.58 -17.91 6.78
C ILE A 327 -2.93 -17.98 6.05
N GLY A 328 -3.19 -19.05 5.30
CA GLY A 328 -4.47 -19.34 4.66
C GLY A 328 -4.77 -18.50 3.41
N LEU A 329 -3.76 -18.09 2.64
CA LEU A 329 -4.00 -17.46 1.34
C LEU A 329 -4.51 -18.48 0.30
N PRO A 330 -5.23 -18.00 -0.73
CA PRO A 330 -5.60 -18.83 -1.88
C PRO A 330 -4.37 -19.47 -2.56
N SER A 331 -4.57 -20.67 -3.10
CA SER A 331 -3.49 -21.43 -3.75
C SER A 331 -3.07 -20.91 -5.12
N GLY A 332 -3.83 -20.00 -5.73
CA GLY A 332 -3.59 -19.43 -7.04
C GLY A 332 -4.70 -18.46 -7.44
N LEU A 333 -4.52 -17.77 -8.55
CA LEU A 333 -5.48 -16.79 -9.09
C LEU A 333 -6.81 -17.45 -9.47
N ALA A 334 -6.80 -18.70 -9.95
CA ALA A 334 -8.02 -19.44 -10.25
C ALA A 334 -8.92 -19.65 -9.03
N ALA A 335 -8.32 -19.90 -7.85
CA ALA A 335 -9.06 -20.01 -6.60
C ALA A 335 -9.68 -18.66 -6.16
N MET A 336 -9.25 -17.55 -6.76
CA MET A 336 -9.77 -16.22 -6.53
C MET A 336 -10.81 -15.79 -7.58
N GLY A 337 -11.12 -16.65 -8.55
CA GLY A 337 -12.12 -16.40 -9.59
C GLY A 337 -11.56 -15.85 -10.91
N VAL A 338 -10.25 -15.72 -11.03
CA VAL A 338 -9.61 -15.37 -12.31
C VAL A 338 -9.71 -16.57 -13.27
N THR A 339 -10.04 -16.32 -14.53
CA THR A 339 -10.20 -17.36 -15.57
C THR A 339 -9.23 -17.15 -16.71
N GLU A 340 -8.92 -18.22 -17.47
CA GLU A 340 -7.93 -18.16 -18.55
C GLU A 340 -8.33 -17.17 -19.67
N ASP A 341 -9.61 -16.99 -19.92
CA ASP A 341 -10.12 -16.05 -20.91
C ASP A 341 -9.87 -14.57 -20.56
N MET A 342 -9.59 -14.26 -19.30
CA MET A 342 -9.20 -12.92 -18.85
C MET A 342 -7.71 -12.61 -19.15
N ILE A 343 -6.86 -13.63 -19.33
CA ILE A 343 -5.40 -13.48 -19.42
C ILE A 343 -4.95 -12.48 -20.50
N PRO A 344 -5.51 -12.46 -21.73
CA PRO A 344 -5.08 -11.51 -22.75
C PRO A 344 -5.19 -10.04 -22.31
N ASP A 345 -6.28 -9.68 -21.65
CA ASP A 345 -6.50 -8.32 -21.16
C ASP A 345 -5.61 -8.01 -19.93
N LEU A 346 -5.42 -8.98 -19.04
CA LEU A 346 -4.50 -8.85 -17.90
C LEU A 346 -3.05 -8.65 -18.36
N VAL A 347 -2.61 -9.36 -19.39
CA VAL A 347 -1.28 -9.20 -20.02
C VAL A 347 -1.14 -7.79 -20.60
N ALA A 348 -2.13 -7.34 -21.39
CA ALA A 348 -2.11 -6.01 -21.99
C ALA A 348 -2.01 -4.91 -20.92
N HIS A 349 -2.73 -5.04 -19.83
CA HIS A 349 -2.66 -4.11 -18.69
C HIS A 349 -1.29 -4.17 -18.00
N SER A 350 -0.81 -5.37 -17.65
CA SER A 350 0.49 -5.56 -16.98
C SER A 350 1.65 -4.95 -17.77
N MET A 351 1.66 -5.10 -19.09
CA MET A 351 2.72 -4.56 -19.96
C MET A 351 2.85 -3.02 -19.89
N THR A 352 1.77 -2.32 -19.52
CA THR A 352 1.73 -0.85 -19.46
C THR A 352 1.86 -0.31 -18.04
N ASP A 353 1.96 -1.18 -17.04
CA ASP A 353 2.05 -0.76 -15.64
C ASP A 353 3.39 -0.10 -15.33
N PRO A 354 3.41 1.07 -14.64
CA PRO A 354 4.64 1.78 -14.28
C PRO A 354 5.60 0.99 -13.40
N SER A 355 5.13 -0.01 -12.63
CA SER A 355 5.99 -0.87 -11.80
C SER A 355 7.03 -1.64 -12.62
N ASN A 356 6.77 -1.83 -13.92
CA ASN A 356 7.70 -2.48 -14.84
C ASN A 356 9.04 -1.75 -15.01
N MET A 357 9.08 -0.44 -14.76
CA MET A 357 10.30 0.36 -14.94
C MET A 357 11.44 -0.09 -14.03
N THR A 358 11.14 -0.80 -12.96
CA THR A 358 12.10 -1.24 -11.94
C THR A 358 12.07 -2.74 -11.68
N THR A 359 11.43 -3.51 -12.58
CA THR A 359 11.52 -4.98 -12.53
C THR A 359 12.93 -5.43 -12.94
N PRO A 360 13.54 -6.44 -12.30
CA PRO A 360 14.87 -6.93 -12.65
C PRO A 360 14.99 -7.43 -14.09
N ARG A 361 13.94 -8.07 -14.56
CA ARG A 361 13.79 -8.57 -15.93
C ARG A 361 12.38 -8.27 -16.42
N LEU A 362 12.27 -7.50 -17.49
CA LEU A 362 10.98 -7.22 -18.11
C LEU A 362 10.51 -8.43 -18.91
N PRO A 363 9.35 -9.04 -18.60
CA PRO A 363 8.80 -10.14 -19.37
C PRO A 363 8.38 -9.70 -20.77
N SER A 364 8.58 -10.56 -21.79
CA SER A 364 7.93 -10.44 -23.09
C SER A 364 6.42 -10.75 -22.98
N GLN A 365 5.64 -10.46 -24.02
CA GLN A 365 4.21 -10.76 -24.04
C GLN A 365 3.92 -12.24 -23.76
N ASP A 366 4.65 -13.14 -24.42
CA ASP A 366 4.49 -14.60 -24.23
C ASP A 366 4.88 -15.04 -22.81
N GLU A 367 5.88 -14.37 -22.22
CA GLU A 367 6.28 -14.63 -20.82
C GLU A 367 5.24 -14.12 -19.83
N TRP A 368 4.62 -12.95 -20.07
CA TRP A 368 3.50 -12.49 -19.25
C TRP A 368 2.33 -13.47 -19.24
N GLU A 369 1.93 -13.97 -20.42
CA GLU A 369 0.88 -14.98 -20.54
C GLU A 369 1.22 -16.24 -19.72
N LYS A 370 2.46 -16.73 -19.87
CA LYS A 370 2.94 -17.89 -19.12
C LYS A 370 2.96 -17.63 -17.61
N LEU A 371 3.38 -16.46 -17.15
CA LEU A 371 3.40 -16.09 -15.73
C LEU A 371 1.98 -16.06 -15.14
N PHE A 372 1.00 -15.56 -15.87
CA PHE A 372 -0.40 -15.63 -15.43
C PHE A 372 -0.89 -17.07 -15.33
N LEU A 373 -0.59 -17.91 -16.32
CA LEU A 373 -0.95 -19.35 -16.30
C LEU A 373 -0.27 -20.09 -15.14
N GLU A 374 1.00 -19.78 -14.82
CA GLU A 374 1.72 -20.36 -13.69
C GLU A 374 1.19 -19.87 -12.31
N ALA A 375 0.59 -18.71 -12.26
CA ALA A 375 0.00 -18.14 -11.03
C ALA A 375 -1.47 -18.58 -10.81
N MET A 376 -2.11 -19.25 -11.80
CA MET A 376 -3.49 -19.80 -11.69
C MET A 376 -3.59 -20.90 -10.66
#